data_c00608fd723ee380ea9ce5dd129a1c79
#
_entry.id   c00608fd723ee380ea9ce5dd129a1c79
#
_cell.length_a   1.000
_cell.length_b   1.000
_cell.length_c   1.000
_cell.angle_alpha   90.00
_cell.angle_beta   90.00
_cell.angle_gamma   90.00
#
_symmetry.space_group_name_H-M   'P 1'
#
loop_
_entity.id
_entity.type
_entity.pdbx_description
1 polymer ?
#
loop_
_entity_poly.entity_id
_entity_poly.type
_entity_poly.pdbx_seq_one_letter_code
_entity_poly.pdbx_strand_id
1 'polypeptide(L)'
;MAWRGTKVSPVSQGREISVSRVFDASRELVFRAFVDPDQLCLWFGPAGFSVPCETVQIDARSGGFQRFVLVSDADPSHRTPVDVALSEVAEDELLVAHADIGEIAGAGSPARIRLRLEFLDEASGRTRLELRQGPSRDEMCGDPEAAWESSFTRLDSLLRRSL
;
A
#
# COMPACT_ATOMS: atom_id res chain seq x y z
N MET A 1 3.22 28.81 21.98
CA MET A 1 3.00 28.54 21.56
C MET A 1 2.88 28.19 20.93
N ALA A 2 2.92 28.10 20.82
CA ALA A 2 2.87 27.60 19.99
C ALA A 2 2.92 27.18 19.45
N TRP A 3 3.03 27.04 19.43
CA TRP A 3 3.12 26.50 18.61
C TRP A 3 2.71 26.35 17.90
N ARG A 4 2.71 26.33 17.87
CA ARG A 4 2.22 26.18 17.06
C ARG A 4 2.17 25.84 16.11
N GLY A 5 2.41 25.86 16.12
CA GLY A 5 2.37 25.37 15.07
C GLY A 5 2.47 25.11 14.35
N THR A 6 2.58 24.93 14.33
CA THR A 6 2.61 24.53 13.53
C THR A 6 2.43 24.35 12.81
N LYS A 7 2.60 24.42 12.70
CA LYS A 7 2.31 24.15 11.92
C LYS A 7 2.37 24.08 11.03
N VAL A 8 2.66 24.11 10.80
CA VAL A 8 2.68 24.04 9.96
C VAL A 8 2.75 23.85 9.16
N SER A 9 3.06 23.61 9.02
CA SER A 9 3.29 23.36 8.08
C SER A 9 2.66 23.23 7.25
N PRO A 10 2.53 23.50 6.94
CA PRO A 10 1.76 23.27 6.07
C PRO A 10 1.93 23.00 4.98
N VAL A 11 2.38 23.31 4.99
CA VAL A 11 2.50 23.13 3.92
C VAL A 11 2.45 22.00 3.48
N SER A 12 2.54 21.41 4.10
CA SER A 12 2.62 20.41 3.63
C SER A 12 1.71 19.94 3.03
N GLN A 13 1.41 20.20 2.75
CA GLN A 13 0.87 19.87 1.92
C GLN A 13 0.32 18.70 1.70
N GLY A 14 -0.17 18.15 2.18
CA GLY A 14 -0.77 16.90 1.98
C GLY A 14 -1.37 16.43 3.27
N ARG A 15 -2.31 15.58 3.18
CA ARG A 15 -2.94 14.97 4.33
C ARG A 15 -2.53 13.51 4.44
N GLU A 16 -2.64 12.97 5.62
CA GLU A 16 -2.47 11.54 5.84
C GLU A 16 -3.82 10.87 5.65
N ILE A 17 -3.86 9.78 4.91
CA ILE A 17 -5.06 8.98 4.79
C ILE A 17 -4.92 7.77 5.70
N SER A 18 -6.05 7.26 6.15
CA SER A 18 -6.12 6.13 7.06
C SER A 18 -7.22 5.19 6.59
N VAL A 19 -6.88 3.92 6.43
CA VAL A 19 -7.82 2.89 6.01
C VAL A 19 -7.68 1.73 6.98
N SER A 20 -8.80 1.21 7.47
CA SER A 20 -8.80 0.08 8.39
C SER A 20 -9.79 -0.96 7.91
N ARG A 21 -9.39 -2.23 8.00
CA ARG A 21 -10.26 -3.32 7.57
C ARG A 21 -9.93 -4.59 8.33
N VAL A 22 -10.96 -5.36 8.65
CA VAL A 22 -10.80 -6.65 9.29
C VAL A 22 -10.91 -7.74 8.24
N PHE A 23 -9.91 -8.60 8.19
CA PHE A 23 -9.88 -9.75 7.28
C PHE A 23 -10.12 -11.04 8.05
N ASP A 24 -10.82 -11.96 7.43
CA ASP A 24 -11.14 -13.26 8.04
C ASP A 24 -9.97 -14.23 7.80
N ALA A 25 -8.82 -13.90 8.37
CA ALA A 25 -7.60 -14.69 8.23
C ALA A 25 -6.62 -14.28 9.32
N SER A 26 -5.67 -15.15 9.63
CA SER A 26 -4.66 -14.87 10.65
C SER A 26 -3.68 -13.79 10.18
N ARG A 27 -2.98 -13.17 11.12
CA ARG A 27 -1.95 -12.17 10.81
C ARG A 27 -0.91 -12.73 9.85
N GLU A 28 -0.53 -13.96 10.07
CA GLU A 28 0.46 -14.61 9.21
C GLU A 28 0.02 -14.65 7.75
N LEU A 29 -1.25 -15.01 7.52
CA LEU A 29 -1.77 -15.09 6.16
C LEU A 29 -1.93 -13.71 5.52
N VAL A 30 -2.40 -12.72 6.29
CA VAL A 30 -2.56 -11.38 5.78
C VAL A 30 -1.20 -10.76 5.47
N PHE A 31 -0.25 -10.90 6.38
CA PHE A 31 1.10 -10.38 6.18
C PHE A 31 1.75 -11.00 4.95
N ARG A 32 1.62 -12.31 4.80
CA ARG A 32 2.21 -13.03 3.66
C ARG A 32 1.69 -12.48 2.32
N ALA A 33 0.43 -12.09 2.27
CA ALA A 33 -0.14 -11.54 1.05
C ALA A 33 0.57 -10.27 0.58
N PHE A 34 1.22 -9.56 1.49
CA PHE A 34 1.96 -8.35 1.17
C PHE A 34 3.41 -8.59 0.81
N VAL A 35 3.99 -9.70 1.24
CA VAL A 35 5.43 -9.93 1.08
C VAL A 35 5.77 -11.11 0.19
N ASP A 36 4.78 -11.89 -0.21
CA ASP A 36 4.99 -13.01 -1.13
C ASP A 36 4.70 -12.56 -2.55
N PRO A 37 5.69 -12.57 -3.46
CA PRO A 37 5.46 -12.11 -4.83
C PRO A 37 4.31 -12.82 -5.53
N ASP A 38 4.14 -14.12 -5.28
CA ASP A 38 3.09 -14.89 -5.93
C ASP A 38 1.70 -14.52 -5.42
N GLN A 39 1.61 -13.94 -4.23
CA GLN A 39 0.35 -13.51 -3.68
C GLN A 39 0.07 -12.04 -3.97
N LEU A 40 1.07 -11.18 -3.84
CA LEU A 40 0.89 -9.75 -4.06
C LEU A 40 0.30 -9.47 -5.43
N CYS A 41 0.79 -10.15 -6.46
CA CYS A 41 0.33 -9.91 -7.82
C CYS A 41 -1.13 -10.32 -8.05
N LEU A 42 -1.70 -11.13 -7.16
CA LEU A 42 -3.07 -11.60 -7.33
C LEU A 42 -4.11 -10.60 -6.86
N TRP A 43 -3.76 -9.72 -5.94
CA TRP A 43 -4.75 -8.80 -5.36
C TRP A 43 -4.38 -7.33 -5.49
N PHE A 44 -3.10 -7.01 -5.59
CA PHE A 44 -2.66 -5.63 -5.52
C PHE A 44 -3.09 -4.83 -6.74
N GLY A 45 -3.43 -3.57 -6.50
CA GLY A 45 -3.78 -2.61 -7.54
C GLY A 45 -5.22 -2.14 -7.40
N PRO A 46 -5.46 -0.87 -7.68
CA PRO A 46 -6.82 -0.34 -7.69
C PRO A 46 -7.62 -0.93 -8.84
N ALA A 47 -8.93 -0.71 -8.82
CA ALA A 47 -9.79 -1.16 -9.91
C ALA A 47 -9.29 -0.61 -11.25
N GLY A 48 -9.23 -1.47 -12.25
CA GLY A 48 -8.74 -1.09 -13.57
C GLY A 48 -7.25 -1.32 -13.78
N PHE A 49 -6.55 -1.82 -12.75
CA PHE A 49 -5.12 -2.11 -12.85
C PHE A 49 -4.82 -3.52 -12.37
N SER A 50 -3.74 -4.06 -12.88
CA SER A 50 -3.26 -5.38 -12.46
C SER A 50 -1.75 -5.36 -12.38
N VAL A 51 -1.19 -6.38 -11.72
CA VAL A 51 0.26 -6.54 -11.56
C VAL A 51 0.64 -7.88 -12.17
N PRO A 52 1.41 -7.88 -13.28
CA PRO A 52 1.91 -9.15 -13.80
C PRO A 52 2.87 -9.77 -12.79
N CYS A 53 2.64 -11.04 -12.47
CA CYS A 53 3.40 -11.69 -11.40
C CYS A 53 4.90 -11.76 -11.68
N GLU A 54 5.27 -11.88 -12.95
CA GLU A 54 6.68 -11.93 -13.32
C GLU A 54 7.43 -10.63 -13.09
N THR A 55 6.72 -9.52 -12.84
CA THR A 55 7.36 -8.24 -12.55
C THR A 55 7.64 -8.02 -11.07
N VAL A 56 7.09 -8.86 -10.20
CA VAL A 56 7.18 -8.63 -8.74
C VAL A 56 8.49 -9.16 -8.20
N GLN A 57 9.20 -8.29 -7.47
CA GLN A 57 10.41 -8.65 -6.74
C GLN A 57 10.29 -8.07 -5.35
N ILE A 58 10.45 -8.90 -4.33
CA ILE A 58 10.32 -8.48 -2.95
C ILE A 58 11.47 -9.04 -2.11
N ASP A 59 12.11 -8.14 -1.37
CA ASP A 59 13.07 -8.50 -0.33
C ASP A 59 12.45 -8.03 0.98
N ALA A 60 11.75 -8.93 1.66
CA ALA A 60 10.87 -8.60 2.78
C ALA A 60 11.65 -8.53 4.10
N ARG A 61 12.45 -7.48 4.24
CA ARG A 61 13.21 -7.24 5.46
C ARG A 61 13.44 -5.74 5.62
N SER A 62 13.77 -5.33 6.83
CA SER A 62 14.15 -3.94 7.06
C SER A 62 15.36 -3.61 6.19
N GLY A 63 15.23 -2.56 5.39
CA GLY A 63 16.24 -2.20 4.40
C GLY A 63 16.03 -2.87 3.04
N GLY A 64 14.99 -3.68 2.89
CA GLY A 64 14.67 -4.35 1.64
C GLY A 64 13.80 -3.50 0.72
N PHE A 65 13.05 -4.16 -0.16
CA PHE A 65 12.28 -3.44 -1.18
C PHE A 65 11.12 -4.28 -1.70
N GLN A 66 10.21 -3.59 -2.40
CA GLN A 66 9.17 -4.22 -3.23
C GLN A 66 9.16 -3.49 -4.56
N ARG A 67 9.25 -4.24 -5.65
CA ARG A 67 9.22 -3.68 -7.01
C ARG A 67 8.23 -4.46 -7.85
N PHE A 68 7.43 -3.74 -8.62
CA PHE A 68 6.49 -4.35 -9.54
C PHE A 68 6.03 -3.32 -10.56
N VAL A 69 5.22 -3.77 -11.52
CA VAL A 69 4.68 -2.89 -12.55
C VAL A 69 3.15 -2.93 -12.46
N LEU A 70 2.54 -1.75 -12.45
CA LEU A 70 1.08 -1.64 -12.58
C LEU A 70 0.75 -1.49 -14.05
N VAL A 71 -0.19 -2.30 -14.53
CA VAL A 71 -0.61 -2.29 -15.92
C VAL A 71 -2.08 -1.93 -15.99
N SER A 72 -2.43 -0.99 -16.85
CA SER A 72 -3.82 -0.62 -17.06
C SER A 72 -4.55 -1.72 -17.81
N ASP A 73 -5.69 -2.16 -17.27
CA ASP A 73 -6.50 -3.19 -17.92
C ASP A 73 -7.13 -2.67 -19.21
N ALA A 74 -7.41 -1.35 -19.27
CA ALA A 74 -7.98 -0.73 -20.46
C ALA A 74 -6.94 -0.53 -21.57
N ASP A 75 -5.68 -0.32 -21.18
CA ASP A 75 -4.61 -0.07 -22.12
C ASP A 75 -3.33 -0.75 -21.61
N PRO A 76 -3.09 -2.02 -22.00
CA PRO A 76 -1.93 -2.78 -21.50
C PRO A 76 -0.58 -2.18 -21.86
N SER A 77 -0.54 -1.22 -22.79
CA SER A 77 0.71 -0.52 -23.09
C SER A 77 1.06 0.53 -22.03
N HIS A 78 0.09 0.90 -21.20
CA HIS A 78 0.31 1.85 -20.14
C HIS A 78 0.82 1.09 -18.91
N ARG A 79 2.11 1.15 -18.70
CA ARG A 79 2.80 0.41 -17.63
C ARG A 79 3.50 1.40 -16.72
N THR A 80 3.27 1.25 -15.42
CA THR A 80 3.84 2.14 -14.42
C THR A 80 4.71 1.34 -13.45
N PRO A 81 6.02 1.50 -13.49
CA PRO A 81 6.88 0.81 -12.53
C PRO A 81 6.72 1.43 -11.15
N VAL A 82 6.71 0.57 -10.13
CA VAL A 82 6.59 0.97 -8.74
C VAL A 82 7.80 0.42 -7.99
N ASP A 83 8.48 1.29 -7.27
CA ASP A 83 9.65 0.92 -6.49
C ASP A 83 9.45 1.44 -5.06
N VAL A 84 9.38 0.51 -4.13
CA VAL A 84 9.08 0.80 -2.73
C VAL A 84 10.24 0.34 -1.87
N ALA A 85 10.74 1.23 -1.03
CA ALA A 85 11.78 0.89 -0.06
C ALA A 85 11.13 0.48 1.26
N LEU A 86 11.52 -0.65 1.81
CA LEU A 86 11.00 -1.13 3.09
C LEU A 86 11.96 -0.65 4.19
N SER A 87 11.50 0.31 5.00
CA SER A 87 12.35 0.87 6.05
C SER A 87 12.27 0.06 7.34
N GLU A 88 11.13 -0.59 7.57
CA GLU A 88 10.97 -1.40 8.78
C GLU A 88 10.03 -2.55 8.47
N VAL A 89 10.45 -3.76 8.85
CA VAL A 89 9.65 -4.96 8.69
C VAL A 89 9.71 -5.76 9.99
N ALA A 90 8.55 -5.96 10.62
CA ALA A 90 8.41 -6.86 11.75
C ALA A 90 7.42 -7.93 11.34
N GLU A 91 7.87 -9.15 11.23
CA GLU A 91 7.08 -10.25 10.68
C GLU A 91 5.72 -10.36 11.36
N ASP A 92 4.67 -10.44 10.56
CA ASP A 92 3.27 -10.58 11.00
C ASP A 92 2.74 -9.38 11.80
N GLU A 93 3.51 -8.31 11.95
CA GLU A 93 3.11 -7.17 12.80
C GLU A 93 3.16 -5.83 12.10
N LEU A 94 4.19 -5.57 11.29
CA LEU A 94 4.42 -4.21 10.82
C LEU A 94 5.18 -4.17 9.51
N LEU A 95 4.73 -3.30 8.61
CA LEU A 95 5.48 -2.92 7.41
C LEU A 95 5.51 -1.40 7.33
N VAL A 96 6.69 -0.82 7.22
CA VAL A 96 6.83 0.62 6.95
C VAL A 96 7.60 0.77 5.66
N ALA A 97 7.01 1.50 4.73
CA ALA A 97 7.55 1.62 3.39
C ALA A 97 7.55 3.06 2.91
N HIS A 98 8.42 3.34 1.95
CA HIS A 98 8.49 4.65 1.31
C HIS A 98 8.49 4.46 -0.20
N ALA A 99 7.68 5.24 -0.89
CA ALA A 99 7.62 5.20 -2.34
C ALA A 99 7.73 6.61 -2.90
N ASP A 100 8.43 6.74 -4.00
CA ASP A 100 8.48 7.99 -4.76
C ASP A 100 7.42 7.89 -5.84
N ILE A 101 6.47 8.81 -5.82
CA ILE A 101 5.27 8.71 -6.63
C ILE A 101 5.09 9.84 -7.66
N GLY A 102 6.07 10.70 -7.80
CA GLY A 102 5.93 11.87 -8.65
C GLY A 102 5.44 11.54 -10.05
N GLU A 103 6.15 10.67 -10.72
CA GLU A 103 5.78 10.31 -12.08
C GLU A 103 4.56 9.42 -12.13
N ILE A 104 4.42 8.54 -11.16
CA ILE A 104 3.32 7.59 -11.11
C ILE A 104 1.98 8.34 -11.04
N ALA A 105 1.94 9.37 -10.24
CA ALA A 105 0.72 10.12 -10.01
C ALA A 105 0.51 11.24 -11.02
N GLY A 106 1.45 11.46 -11.93
CA GLY A 106 1.36 12.60 -12.84
C GLY A 106 1.41 13.92 -12.10
N ALA A 107 2.03 13.94 -10.94
CA ALA A 107 1.98 15.08 -10.03
C ALA A 107 2.96 16.19 -10.39
N GLY A 108 3.76 16.00 -11.39
CA GLY A 108 4.70 17.04 -11.84
C GLY A 108 5.90 17.23 -10.95
N SER A 109 5.79 16.98 -9.67
CA SER A 109 6.90 17.09 -8.72
C SER A 109 7.03 15.78 -7.96
N PRO A 110 8.24 15.27 -7.80
CA PRO A 110 8.43 14.05 -7.01
C PRO A 110 7.95 14.28 -5.58
N ALA A 111 7.27 13.29 -5.05
CA ALA A 111 6.84 13.30 -3.66
C ALA A 111 7.09 11.92 -3.08
N ARG A 112 7.61 11.90 -1.87
CA ARG A 112 7.81 10.65 -1.16
C ARG A 112 6.63 10.39 -0.25
N ILE A 113 6.02 9.24 -0.41
CA ILE A 113 4.93 8.80 0.45
C ILE A 113 5.46 7.78 1.42
N ARG A 114 5.07 7.92 2.67
CA ARG A 114 5.34 6.92 3.69
C ARG A 114 4.08 6.10 3.90
N LEU A 115 4.23 4.80 3.90
CA LEU A 115 3.15 3.86 4.10
C LEU A 115 3.45 3.06 5.35
N ARG A 116 2.48 3.00 6.27
CA ARG A 116 2.61 2.20 7.49
C ARG A 116 1.44 1.24 7.57
N LEU A 117 1.76 -0.04 7.68
CA LEU A 117 0.76 -1.11 7.78
C LEU A 117 0.98 -1.83 9.11
N GLU A 118 -0.05 -1.86 9.94
CA GLU A 118 -0.03 -2.59 11.18
C GLU A 118 -1.02 -3.75 11.11
N PHE A 119 -0.57 -4.92 11.53
CA PHE A 119 -1.36 -6.15 11.49
C PHE A 119 -1.69 -6.54 12.92
N LEU A 120 -2.96 -6.40 13.29
CA LEU A 120 -3.42 -6.56 14.67
C LEU A 120 -4.36 -7.76 14.79
N ASP A 121 -4.20 -8.53 15.86
CA ASP A 121 -5.11 -9.63 16.13
C ASP A 121 -6.50 -9.12 16.46
N GLU A 122 -7.51 -9.76 15.89
CA GLU A 122 -8.90 -9.52 16.22
C GLU A 122 -9.53 -10.82 16.72
N ALA A 123 -10.70 -10.70 17.31
CA ALA A 123 -11.42 -11.86 17.83
C ALA A 123 -11.65 -12.91 16.75
N SER A 124 -11.70 -14.15 17.15
CA SER A 124 -12.01 -15.30 16.28
C SER A 124 -10.96 -15.55 15.20
N GLY A 125 -9.70 -15.22 15.50
CA GLY A 125 -8.60 -15.51 14.59
C GLY A 125 -8.56 -14.63 13.36
N ARG A 126 -9.24 -13.46 13.43
CA ARG A 126 -9.21 -12.49 12.35
C ARG A 126 -8.10 -11.48 12.55
N THR A 127 -7.87 -10.67 11.53
CA THR A 127 -6.82 -9.66 11.57
C THR A 127 -7.39 -8.31 11.19
N ARG A 128 -7.08 -7.30 12.00
CA ARG A 128 -7.34 -5.92 11.62
C ARG A 128 -6.08 -5.36 10.99
N LEU A 129 -6.21 -4.86 9.78
CA LEU A 129 -5.12 -4.17 9.09
C LEU A 129 -5.39 -2.68 9.19
N GLU A 130 -4.42 -1.94 9.72
CA GLU A 130 -4.51 -0.48 9.76
C GLU A 130 -3.43 0.09 8.85
N LEU A 131 -3.87 0.87 7.89
CA LEU A 131 -3.00 1.48 6.91
C LEU A 131 -3.01 2.99 7.09
N ARG A 132 -1.82 3.58 7.11
CA ARG A 132 -1.67 5.04 7.08
C ARG A 132 -0.73 5.39 5.96
N GLN A 133 -1.13 6.34 5.17
CA GLN A 133 -0.36 6.79 4.02
C GLN A 133 -0.33 8.30 3.98
N GLY A 134 0.85 8.86 3.83
CA GLY A 134 0.98 10.29 3.72
C GLY A 134 2.40 10.75 3.46
N PRO A 135 2.56 12.00 3.10
CA PRO A 135 1.49 12.96 2.79
C PRO A 135 0.89 12.71 1.41
N SER A 136 -0.42 12.84 1.29
CA SER A 136 -1.12 12.75 0.01
C SER A 136 -1.48 14.15 -0.47
N ARG A 137 -1.23 14.42 -1.73
CA ARG A 137 -1.53 15.73 -2.31
C ARG A 137 -2.91 15.72 -2.95
N ASP A 138 -3.59 16.85 -2.86
CA ASP A 138 -4.92 16.97 -3.43
C ASP A 138 -4.91 16.86 -4.96
N GLU A 139 -3.81 17.25 -5.59
CA GLU A 139 -3.71 17.17 -7.04
C GLU A 139 -3.42 15.77 -7.55
N MET A 140 -3.24 14.80 -6.68
CA MET A 140 -3.08 13.41 -7.13
C MET A 140 -4.37 12.89 -7.74
N CYS A 141 -4.25 12.20 -8.85
CA CYS A 141 -5.41 11.64 -9.52
C CYS A 141 -6.10 10.61 -8.65
N GLY A 142 -7.41 10.73 -8.55
CA GLY A 142 -8.23 9.74 -7.90
C GLY A 142 -8.29 9.89 -6.40
N ASP A 143 -8.94 8.94 -5.79
CA ASP A 143 -9.15 8.87 -4.35
C ASP A 143 -8.29 7.73 -3.80
N PRO A 144 -7.19 8.03 -3.09
CA PRO A 144 -6.32 6.97 -2.59
C PRO A 144 -6.99 6.04 -1.59
N GLU A 145 -7.95 6.55 -0.80
CA GLU A 145 -8.68 5.68 0.12
C GLU A 145 -9.54 4.68 -0.64
N ALA A 146 -10.23 5.14 -1.68
CA ALA A 146 -11.03 4.25 -2.51
C ALA A 146 -10.17 3.23 -3.25
N ALA A 147 -8.97 3.64 -3.67
CA ALA A 147 -8.04 2.73 -4.33
C ALA A 147 -7.62 1.60 -3.38
N TRP A 148 -7.31 1.94 -2.12
CA TRP A 148 -6.96 0.93 -1.15
C TRP A 148 -8.13 0.01 -0.81
N GLU A 149 -9.33 0.58 -0.67
CA GLU A 149 -10.52 -0.22 -0.41
C GLU A 149 -10.79 -1.21 -1.54
N SER A 150 -10.60 -0.77 -2.78
CA SER A 150 -10.74 -1.63 -3.95
C SER A 150 -9.74 -2.79 -3.92
N SER A 151 -8.48 -2.49 -3.60
CA SER A 151 -7.45 -3.50 -3.49
C SER A 151 -7.75 -4.47 -2.36
N PHE A 152 -8.20 -3.96 -1.22
CA PHE A 152 -8.52 -4.80 -0.06
C PHE A 152 -9.71 -5.73 -0.32
N THR A 153 -10.64 -5.32 -1.16
CA THR A 153 -11.74 -6.20 -1.55
C THR A 153 -11.19 -7.42 -2.31
N ARG A 154 -10.20 -7.19 -3.16
CA ARG A 154 -9.54 -8.29 -3.88
C ARG A 154 -8.74 -9.16 -2.92
N LEU A 155 -8.07 -8.54 -1.96
CA LEU A 155 -7.31 -9.27 -0.94
C LEU A 155 -8.24 -10.14 -0.10
N ASP A 156 -9.38 -9.59 0.31
CA ASP A 156 -10.36 -10.35 1.09
C ASP A 156 -10.81 -11.59 0.33
N SER A 157 -11.07 -11.46 -0.96
CA SER A 157 -11.46 -12.59 -1.80
C SER A 157 -10.36 -13.64 -1.89
N LEU A 158 -9.12 -13.19 -2.01
CA LEU A 158 -7.98 -14.09 -2.07
C LEU A 158 -7.83 -14.89 -0.76
N LEU A 159 -7.94 -14.20 0.37
CA LEU A 159 -7.79 -14.83 1.68
C LEU A 159 -8.89 -15.83 1.95
N ARG A 160 -10.11 -15.55 1.52
CA ARG A 160 -11.23 -16.49 1.69
C ARG A 160 -11.00 -17.77 0.90
N ARG A 161 -10.37 -17.67 -0.26
CA ARG A 161 -10.07 -18.86 -1.07
C ARG A 161 -8.92 -19.69 -0.51
N SER A 162 -8.10 -19.08 0.35
CA SER A 162 -6.94 -19.74 0.94
C SER A 162 -7.25 -20.49 2.23
N LEU A 163 -8.47 -20.35 2.76
CA LEU A 163 -8.86 -20.99 4.01
C LEU A 163 -9.45 -22.38 3.79
#